data_70e73437b40e3a999f808c2b39e850f1
#
_entry.id   70e73437b40e3a999f808c2b39e850f1
#
_cell.length_a   1.000
_cell.length_b   1.000
_cell.length_c   1.000
_cell.angle_alpha   90.00
_cell.angle_beta   90.00
_cell.angle_gamma   90.00
#
_symmetry.space_group_name_H-M   'P 1'
#
loop_
_entity.id
_entity.type
_entity.pdbx_description
1 polymer ?
#
loop_
_entity_poly.entity_id
_entity_poly.type
_entity_poly.pdbx_seq_one_letter_code
_entity_poly.pdbx_strand_id
1 'polypeptide(L)'
;AFTDCEVSISPNCCVIDEKKPHFLTVSAVLKKATDNTLSLLRQELEIHKGELLENLHFASLEKIFIEERIYKEVKFEQSENTDAACEFIDERLTPFYPQFIREVTKEDILKLLDIKMARILKFNKDKADENITRIKEQIEEINNHLAHIVEYTIDWYQMLKDKYGKQYPRRTELRNFDT
;
A
#
# COMPACT_ATOMS: atom_id res chain seq x y z
N ALA A 1 1.65 -52.45 36.87
CA ALA A 1 1.76 -51.43 35.86
C ALA A 1 2.03 -52.14 34.53
N PHE A 2 1.00 -52.25 33.72
CA PHE A 2 1.08 -53.06 32.50
C PHE A 2 0.63 -52.29 31.26
N THR A 3 0.76 -50.96 31.27
CA THR A 3 0.46 -50.17 30.13
C THR A 3 1.59 -49.20 29.93
N ASP A 4 2.33 -49.41 28.86
CA ASP A 4 3.24 -48.41 28.33
C ASP A 4 2.37 -47.32 27.69
N CYS A 5 2.28 -46.19 28.36
CA CYS A 5 1.57 -45.01 27.83
C CYS A 5 2.44 -44.22 26.87
N GLU A 6 3.52 -44.77 26.38
CA GLU A 6 4.41 -44.11 25.41
C GLU A 6 4.02 -44.54 24.00
N VAL A 7 3.68 -43.56 23.19
CA VAL A 7 3.41 -43.72 21.77
C VAL A 7 4.43 -42.93 20.99
N SER A 8 5.17 -43.60 20.13
CA SER A 8 6.07 -42.92 19.18
C SER A 8 5.27 -42.36 18.02
N ILE A 9 5.28 -41.05 17.88
CA ILE A 9 4.63 -40.35 16.78
C ILE A 9 5.71 -39.80 15.85
N SER A 10 5.68 -40.24 14.59
CA SER A 10 6.56 -39.72 13.54
C SER A 10 5.76 -38.88 12.57
N PRO A 11 5.60 -37.55 12.83
CA PRO A 11 4.84 -36.68 11.94
C PRO A 11 5.62 -36.39 10.66
N ASN A 12 4.95 -36.52 9.53
CA ASN A 12 5.45 -36.03 8.25
C ASN A 12 4.89 -34.63 7.99
N CYS A 13 5.78 -33.67 7.86
CA CYS A 13 5.39 -32.29 7.51
C CYS A 13 5.31 -32.16 5.99
N CYS A 14 4.07 -32.27 5.45
CA CYS A 14 3.80 -32.09 4.04
C CYS A 14 3.13 -30.73 3.82
N VAL A 15 3.68 -29.90 2.95
CA VAL A 15 3.15 -28.59 2.58
C VAL A 15 2.95 -28.52 1.07
N ILE A 16 1.98 -27.72 0.65
CA ILE A 16 1.79 -27.43 -0.76
C ILE A 16 2.55 -26.16 -1.08
N ASP A 17 3.48 -26.26 -2.03
CA ASP A 17 4.26 -25.15 -2.53
C ASP A 17 4.25 -25.19 -4.06
N GLU A 18 3.98 -24.03 -4.70
CA GLU A 18 3.83 -23.93 -6.15
C GLU A 18 2.89 -25.00 -6.75
N LYS A 19 1.80 -25.29 -6.05
CA LYS A 19 0.79 -26.32 -6.42
C LYS A 19 1.30 -27.77 -6.37
N LYS A 20 2.45 -28.02 -5.75
CA LYS A 20 3.02 -29.36 -5.58
C LYS A 20 3.20 -29.70 -4.10
N PRO A 21 3.01 -30.95 -3.69
CA PRO A 21 3.29 -31.36 -2.32
C PRO A 21 4.81 -31.51 -2.11
N HIS A 22 5.30 -30.94 -1.01
CA HIS A 22 6.70 -31.04 -0.58
C HIS A 22 6.75 -31.53 0.87
N PHE A 23 7.65 -32.49 1.13
CA PHE A 23 7.96 -32.95 2.48
C PHE A 23 9.16 -32.17 3.02
N LEU A 24 8.90 -31.33 4.03
CA LEU A 24 9.91 -30.45 4.59
C LEU A 24 10.04 -30.65 6.10
N THR A 25 11.16 -30.25 6.66
CA THR A 25 11.32 -30.15 8.11
C THR A 25 10.51 -28.97 8.63
N VAL A 26 10.11 -29.03 9.92
CA VAL A 26 9.39 -27.93 10.57
C VAL A 26 10.15 -26.60 10.45
N SER A 27 11.48 -26.62 10.65
CA SER A 27 12.32 -25.42 10.50
C SER A 27 12.31 -24.87 9.08
N ALA A 28 12.31 -25.75 8.06
CA ALA A 28 12.24 -25.32 6.67
C ALA A 28 10.88 -24.69 6.34
N VAL A 29 9.78 -25.24 6.85
CA VAL A 29 8.43 -24.66 6.71
C VAL A 29 8.35 -23.29 7.37
N LEU A 30 8.86 -23.15 8.60
CA LEU A 30 8.86 -21.87 9.32
C LEU A 30 9.68 -20.81 8.56
N LYS A 31 10.87 -21.18 8.09
CA LYS A 31 11.70 -20.28 7.30
C LYS A 31 10.96 -19.80 6.05
N LYS A 32 10.40 -20.75 5.29
CA LYS A 32 9.65 -20.44 4.06
C LYS A 32 8.43 -19.56 4.34
N ALA A 33 7.69 -19.85 5.40
CA ALA A 33 6.55 -19.03 5.81
C ALA A 33 6.98 -17.59 6.17
N THR A 34 8.12 -17.43 6.85
CA THR A 34 8.67 -16.13 7.22
C THR A 34 9.13 -15.34 5.98
N ASP A 35 9.87 -16.00 5.08
CA ASP A 35 10.33 -15.39 3.83
C ASP A 35 9.15 -14.95 2.95
N ASN A 36 8.09 -15.76 2.89
CA ASN A 36 6.86 -15.42 2.18
C ASN A 36 6.14 -14.21 2.82
N THR A 37 6.03 -14.19 4.15
CA THR A 37 5.42 -13.07 4.87
C THR A 37 6.18 -11.77 4.61
N LEU A 38 7.50 -11.78 4.66
CA LEU A 38 8.33 -10.62 4.34
C LEU A 38 8.09 -10.14 2.91
N SER A 39 8.01 -11.06 1.95
CA SER A 39 7.72 -10.73 0.55
C SER A 39 6.33 -10.10 0.38
N LEU A 40 5.32 -10.65 1.04
CA LEU A 40 3.95 -10.12 0.98
C LEU A 40 3.84 -8.74 1.62
N LEU A 41 4.45 -8.52 2.78
CA LEU A 41 4.48 -7.21 3.45
C LEU A 41 5.18 -6.16 2.58
N ARG A 42 6.27 -6.54 1.89
CA ARG A 42 6.93 -5.66 0.92
C ARG A 42 5.99 -5.28 -0.21
N GLN A 43 5.32 -6.25 -0.83
CA GLN A 43 4.38 -6.01 -1.91
C GLN A 43 3.21 -5.13 -1.46
N GLU A 44 2.67 -5.35 -0.27
CA GLU A 44 1.63 -4.50 0.32
C GLU A 44 2.07 -3.04 0.44
N LEU A 45 3.27 -2.81 0.99
CA LEU A 45 3.84 -1.46 1.11
C LEU A 45 4.09 -0.81 -0.27
N GLU A 46 4.56 -1.56 -1.26
CA GLU A 46 4.78 -1.06 -2.62
C GLU A 46 3.45 -0.67 -3.30
N ILE A 47 2.41 -1.48 -3.16
CA ILE A 47 1.07 -1.17 -3.67
C ILE A 47 0.53 0.09 -3.00
N HIS A 48 0.58 0.15 -1.67
CA HIS A 48 0.09 1.31 -0.92
C HIS A 48 0.86 2.60 -1.26
N LYS A 49 2.17 2.50 -1.48
CA LYS A 49 2.98 3.61 -1.99
C LYS A 49 2.50 4.07 -3.37
N GLY A 50 2.20 3.13 -4.27
CA GLY A 50 1.66 3.43 -5.59
C GLY A 50 0.34 4.20 -5.51
N GLU A 51 -0.58 3.76 -4.66
CA GLU A 51 -1.85 4.44 -4.42
C GLU A 51 -1.67 5.86 -3.86
N LEU A 52 -0.75 6.04 -2.91
CA LEU A 52 -0.45 7.37 -2.37
C LEU A 52 0.20 8.30 -3.39
N LEU A 53 1.06 7.80 -4.28
CA LEU A 53 1.65 8.58 -5.37
C LEU A 53 0.58 9.05 -6.36
N GLU A 54 -0.37 8.19 -6.74
CA GLU A 54 -1.50 8.58 -7.58
C GLU A 54 -2.41 9.60 -6.89
N ASN A 55 -2.68 9.43 -5.60
CA ASN A 55 -3.45 10.39 -4.82
C ASN A 55 -2.74 11.74 -4.72
N LEU A 56 -1.41 11.76 -4.55
CA LEU A 56 -0.60 12.97 -4.51
C LEU A 56 -0.60 13.68 -5.87
N HIS A 57 -0.47 12.91 -6.95
CA HIS A 57 -0.52 13.44 -8.30
C HIS A 57 -1.86 14.14 -8.57
N PHE A 58 -2.98 13.46 -8.29
CA PHE A 58 -4.31 14.02 -8.50
C PHE A 58 -4.60 15.21 -7.58
N ALA A 59 -4.19 15.18 -6.31
CA ALA A 59 -4.36 16.30 -5.38
C ALA A 59 -3.58 17.53 -5.84
N SER A 60 -2.40 17.36 -6.43
CA SER A 60 -1.60 18.45 -6.99
C SER A 60 -2.25 19.03 -8.26
N LEU A 61 -2.78 18.17 -9.13
CA LEU A 61 -3.53 18.59 -10.32
C LEU A 61 -4.81 19.37 -9.95
N GLU A 62 -5.62 18.83 -9.03
CA GLU A 62 -6.85 19.48 -8.55
C GLU A 62 -6.55 20.86 -7.96
N LYS A 63 -5.49 20.94 -7.13
CA LYS A 63 -5.07 22.23 -6.54
C LYS A 63 -4.77 23.25 -7.62
N ILE A 64 -3.91 22.96 -8.58
CA ILE A 64 -3.52 23.88 -9.65
C ILE A 64 -4.73 24.23 -10.53
N PHE A 65 -5.54 23.26 -10.92
CA PHE A 65 -6.74 23.45 -11.72
C PHE A 65 -7.71 24.47 -11.10
N ILE A 66 -7.86 24.42 -9.77
CA ILE A 66 -8.76 25.32 -9.04
C ILE A 66 -8.10 26.68 -8.76
N GLU A 67 -6.83 26.72 -8.33
CA GLU A 67 -6.10 27.96 -8.01
C GLU A 67 -5.93 28.84 -9.23
N GLU A 68 -5.51 28.26 -10.35
CA GLU A 68 -5.34 28.97 -11.63
C GLU A 68 -6.67 29.27 -12.34
N ARG A 69 -7.78 28.82 -11.75
CA ARG A 69 -9.15 29.03 -12.27
C ARG A 69 -9.34 28.57 -13.72
N ILE A 70 -8.64 27.52 -14.12
CA ILE A 70 -8.69 26.96 -15.49
C ILE A 70 -10.14 26.66 -15.91
N TYR A 71 -10.97 26.21 -14.96
CA TYR A 71 -12.39 25.94 -15.16
C TYR A 71 -13.26 27.16 -15.51
N LYS A 72 -12.74 28.40 -15.33
CA LYS A 72 -13.46 29.66 -15.64
C LYS A 72 -13.01 30.32 -16.93
N GLU A 73 -12.06 29.76 -17.63
CA GLU A 73 -11.58 30.40 -18.85
C GLU A 73 -12.58 30.28 -19.99
N VAL A 74 -12.73 31.39 -20.74
CA VAL A 74 -13.69 31.50 -21.85
C VAL A 74 -13.51 30.40 -22.90
N LYS A 75 -12.26 30.02 -23.17
CA LYS A 75 -11.94 28.91 -24.11
C LYS A 75 -12.46 27.55 -23.63
N PHE A 76 -12.43 27.31 -22.32
CA PHE A 76 -12.99 26.11 -21.72
C PHE A 76 -14.52 26.09 -21.83
N GLU A 77 -15.18 27.24 -21.51
CA GLU A 77 -16.63 27.38 -21.60
C GLU A 77 -17.17 27.32 -23.04
N GLN A 78 -16.35 27.65 -24.02
CA GLN A 78 -16.70 27.61 -25.45
C GLN A 78 -16.25 26.31 -26.15
N SER A 79 -15.70 25.36 -25.45
CA SER A 79 -15.29 24.10 -26.04
C SER A 79 -16.50 23.32 -26.56
N GLU A 80 -16.50 23.00 -27.86
CA GLU A 80 -17.61 22.30 -28.51
C GLU A 80 -17.69 20.80 -28.12
N ASN A 81 -16.57 20.24 -27.68
CA ASN A 81 -16.49 18.82 -27.29
C ASN A 81 -15.47 18.61 -26.15
N THR A 82 -15.56 17.43 -25.53
CA THR A 82 -14.68 17.02 -24.41
C THR A 82 -13.20 16.97 -24.83
N ASP A 83 -12.90 16.60 -26.06
CA ASP A 83 -11.52 16.49 -26.55
C ASP A 83 -10.85 17.86 -26.63
N ALA A 84 -11.54 18.86 -27.17
CA ALA A 84 -11.04 20.25 -27.21
C ALA A 84 -10.84 20.81 -25.80
N ALA A 85 -11.75 20.48 -24.87
CA ALA A 85 -11.58 20.86 -23.46
C ALA A 85 -10.34 20.19 -22.82
N CYS A 86 -10.08 18.92 -23.14
CA CYS A 86 -8.90 18.22 -22.66
C CYS A 86 -7.60 18.84 -23.18
N GLU A 87 -7.52 19.14 -24.48
CA GLU A 87 -6.35 19.78 -25.08
C GLU A 87 -6.08 21.16 -24.47
N PHE A 88 -7.12 21.93 -24.25
CA PHE A 88 -7.00 23.23 -23.60
C PHE A 88 -6.48 23.12 -22.16
N ILE A 89 -7.01 22.20 -21.36
CA ILE A 89 -6.54 21.98 -19.98
C ILE A 89 -5.09 21.53 -19.97
N ASP A 90 -4.71 20.62 -20.88
CA ASP A 90 -3.34 20.13 -21.02
C ASP A 90 -2.36 21.28 -21.33
N GLU A 91 -2.70 22.13 -22.30
CA GLU A 91 -1.92 23.32 -22.63
C GLU A 91 -1.74 24.25 -21.42
N ARG A 92 -2.79 24.44 -20.62
CA ARG A 92 -2.74 25.29 -19.43
C ARG A 92 -1.97 24.67 -18.26
N LEU A 93 -1.93 23.35 -18.16
CA LEU A 93 -1.15 22.61 -17.16
C LEU A 93 0.33 22.49 -17.51
N THR A 94 0.69 22.64 -18.79
CA THR A 94 2.08 22.51 -19.28
C THR A 94 3.13 23.27 -18.45
N PRO A 95 2.93 24.54 -18.05
CA PRO A 95 3.88 25.29 -17.23
C PRO A 95 4.13 24.69 -15.85
N PHE A 96 3.20 23.86 -15.36
CA PHE A 96 3.23 23.25 -14.03
C PHE A 96 3.73 21.80 -14.04
N TYR A 97 4.00 21.22 -15.21
CA TYR A 97 4.47 19.83 -15.36
C TYR A 97 5.67 19.46 -14.47
N PRO A 98 6.69 20.34 -14.28
CA PRO A 98 7.80 20.03 -13.39
C PRO A 98 7.43 19.83 -11.91
N GLN A 99 6.23 20.23 -11.51
CA GLN A 99 5.73 20.09 -10.14
C GLN A 99 5.00 18.76 -9.92
N PHE A 100 4.68 18.04 -10.99
CA PHE A 100 3.96 16.79 -10.92
C PHE A 100 4.92 15.60 -10.82
N ILE A 101 4.43 14.51 -10.25
CA ILE A 101 5.22 13.29 -10.03
C ILE A 101 5.42 12.52 -11.32
N ARG A 102 4.44 12.58 -12.22
CA ARG A 102 4.44 11.94 -13.53
C ARG A 102 3.76 12.82 -14.57
N GLU A 103 3.88 12.44 -15.83
CA GLU A 103 3.17 13.09 -16.93
C GLU A 103 1.65 13.02 -16.72
N VAL A 104 0.98 14.11 -17.12
CA VAL A 104 -0.49 14.21 -17.07
C VAL A 104 -1.06 13.43 -18.23
N THR A 105 -2.01 12.54 -17.94
CA THR A 105 -2.70 11.74 -18.94
C THR A 105 -4.08 12.31 -19.25
N LYS A 106 -4.64 11.94 -20.41
CA LYS A 106 -6.02 12.31 -20.76
C LYS A 106 -7.04 11.85 -19.69
N GLU A 107 -6.78 10.69 -19.07
CA GLU A 107 -7.64 10.18 -17.99
C GLU A 107 -7.60 11.07 -16.75
N ASP A 108 -6.46 11.64 -16.42
CA ASP A 108 -6.32 12.58 -15.31
C ASP A 108 -7.12 13.85 -15.58
N ILE A 109 -7.06 14.36 -16.82
CA ILE A 109 -7.82 15.54 -17.24
C ILE A 109 -9.33 15.27 -17.21
N LEU A 110 -9.77 14.10 -17.66
CA LEU A 110 -11.17 13.71 -17.56
C LEU A 110 -11.65 13.64 -16.10
N LYS A 111 -10.82 13.16 -15.18
CA LYS A 111 -11.13 13.21 -13.73
C LYS A 111 -11.24 14.65 -13.20
N LEU A 112 -10.45 15.60 -13.73
CA LEU A 112 -10.57 17.01 -13.38
C LEU A 112 -11.90 17.59 -13.87
N LEU A 113 -12.37 17.21 -15.07
CA LEU A 113 -13.65 17.63 -15.62
C LEU A 113 -14.84 17.10 -14.81
N ASP A 114 -14.70 15.93 -14.18
CA ASP A 114 -15.74 15.35 -13.33
C ASP A 114 -15.86 16.03 -11.95
N ILE A 115 -14.98 16.99 -11.63
CA ILE A 115 -15.02 17.69 -10.35
C ILE A 115 -16.29 18.56 -10.28
N LYS A 116 -17.14 18.25 -9.31
CA LYS A 116 -18.38 18.98 -9.09
C LYS A 116 -18.12 20.43 -8.68
N MET A 117 -18.88 21.38 -9.23
CA MET A 117 -18.78 22.79 -8.87
C MET A 117 -18.89 23.04 -7.36
N ALA A 118 -19.68 22.25 -6.64
CA ALA A 118 -19.78 22.33 -5.17
C ALA A 118 -18.44 22.03 -4.46
N ARG A 119 -17.57 21.18 -5.04
CA ARG A 119 -16.24 20.89 -4.53
C ARG A 119 -15.30 22.07 -4.78
N ILE A 120 -15.37 22.67 -5.96
CA ILE A 120 -14.59 23.84 -6.32
C ILE A 120 -14.93 25.03 -5.41
N LEU A 121 -16.23 25.27 -5.15
CA LEU A 121 -16.68 26.35 -4.28
C LEU A 121 -16.27 26.17 -2.80
N LYS A 122 -16.10 24.92 -2.36
CA LYS A 122 -15.66 24.58 -0.99
C LYS A 122 -14.14 24.41 -0.90
N PHE A 123 -13.41 24.60 -1.99
CA PHE A 123 -11.96 24.43 -2.00
C PHE A 123 -11.30 25.44 -1.05
N ASN A 124 -10.41 24.91 -0.23
CA ASN A 124 -9.57 25.69 0.68
C ASN A 124 -8.12 25.32 0.42
N LYS A 125 -7.33 26.32 0.05
CA LYS A 125 -5.90 26.15 -0.28
C LYS A 125 -5.11 25.53 0.87
N ASP A 126 -5.28 26.06 2.08
CA ASP A 126 -4.51 25.60 3.25
C ASP A 126 -4.79 24.11 3.54
N LYS A 127 -6.06 23.70 3.45
CA LYS A 127 -6.44 22.30 3.60
C LYS A 127 -5.91 21.40 2.49
N ALA A 128 -5.82 21.92 1.26
CA ALA A 128 -5.23 21.19 0.15
C ALA A 128 -3.72 20.99 0.37
N ASP A 129 -3.02 22.01 0.83
CA ASP A 129 -1.59 21.96 1.16
C ASP A 129 -1.32 21.03 2.35
N GLU A 130 -2.13 21.08 3.40
CA GLU A 130 -2.07 20.14 4.52
C GLU A 130 -2.27 18.70 4.06
N ASN A 131 -3.24 18.45 3.18
CA ASN A 131 -3.48 17.12 2.63
C ASN A 131 -2.30 16.61 1.79
N ILE A 132 -1.73 17.45 0.93
CA ILE A 132 -0.55 17.13 0.12
C ILE A 132 0.64 16.82 1.03
N THR A 133 0.87 17.63 2.06
CA THR A 133 1.95 17.42 3.04
C THR A 133 1.77 16.09 3.76
N ARG A 134 0.56 15.80 4.25
CA ARG A 134 0.25 14.53 4.91
C ARG A 134 0.51 13.31 4.01
N ILE A 135 0.12 13.38 2.73
CA ILE A 135 0.38 12.28 1.78
C ILE A 135 1.89 12.10 1.59
N LYS A 136 2.66 13.18 1.48
CA LYS A 136 4.12 13.11 1.36
C LYS A 136 4.77 12.47 2.60
N GLU A 137 4.33 12.82 3.79
CA GLU A 137 4.78 12.22 5.05
C GLU A 137 4.49 10.71 5.09
N GLN A 138 3.30 10.30 4.66
CA GLN A 138 2.93 8.88 4.56
C GLN A 138 3.81 8.11 3.56
N ILE A 139 4.14 8.73 2.41
CA ILE A 139 5.05 8.13 1.42
C ILE A 139 6.45 7.98 2.02
N GLU A 140 6.94 8.96 2.78
CA GLU A 140 8.24 8.91 3.43
C GLU A 140 8.28 7.81 4.51
N GLU A 141 7.23 7.68 5.30
CA GLU A 141 7.07 6.60 6.27
C GLU A 141 7.12 5.22 5.60
N ILE A 142 6.38 5.03 4.49
CA ILE A 142 6.43 3.77 3.73
C ILE A 142 7.83 3.52 3.15
N ASN A 143 8.50 4.53 2.64
CA ASN A 143 9.87 4.39 2.14
C ASN A 143 10.83 3.95 3.26
N ASN A 144 10.66 4.48 4.47
CA ASN A 144 11.43 4.06 5.64
C ASN A 144 11.15 2.59 6.00
N HIS A 145 9.88 2.16 6.00
CA HIS A 145 9.52 0.75 6.22
C HIS A 145 10.09 -0.17 5.14
N LEU A 146 10.08 0.23 3.88
CA LEU A 146 10.68 -0.53 2.78
C LEU A 146 12.21 -0.65 2.92
N ALA A 147 12.87 0.41 3.38
CA ALA A 147 14.32 0.40 3.65
C ALA A 147 14.68 -0.54 4.83
N HIS A 148 13.76 -0.68 5.81
CA HIS A 148 13.93 -1.49 7.02
C HIS A 148 12.91 -2.63 7.08
N ILE A 149 12.66 -3.30 5.95
CA ILE A 149 11.59 -4.28 5.81
C ILE A 149 11.70 -5.47 6.76
N VAL A 150 12.91 -5.86 7.15
CA VAL A 150 13.14 -6.94 8.11
C VAL A 150 12.64 -6.54 9.50
N GLU A 151 12.99 -5.33 9.95
CA GLU A 151 12.53 -4.78 11.23
C GLU A 151 11.01 -4.63 11.24
N TYR A 152 10.45 -4.07 10.17
CA TYR A 152 9.01 -3.96 9.99
C TYR A 152 8.30 -5.32 10.08
N THR A 153 8.90 -6.37 9.50
CA THR A 153 8.35 -7.73 9.57
C THR A 153 8.43 -8.29 10.99
N ILE A 154 9.50 -8.02 11.74
CA ILE A 154 9.65 -8.42 13.14
C ILE A 154 8.58 -7.75 14.00
N ASP A 155 8.36 -6.45 13.82
CA ASP A 155 7.35 -5.70 14.55
C ASP A 155 5.93 -6.21 14.24
N TRP A 156 5.67 -6.59 12.98
CA TRP A 156 4.41 -7.20 12.58
C TRP A 156 4.18 -8.53 13.32
N TYR A 157 5.20 -9.40 13.42
CA TYR A 157 5.10 -10.64 14.19
C TYR A 157 4.95 -10.37 15.69
N GLN A 158 5.61 -9.36 16.24
CA GLN A 158 5.45 -8.97 17.63
C GLN A 158 4.02 -8.51 17.92
N MET A 159 3.45 -7.70 17.05
CA MET A 159 2.04 -7.26 17.12
C MET A 159 1.08 -8.46 17.11
N LEU A 160 1.30 -9.45 16.23
CA LEU A 160 0.51 -10.68 16.19
C LEU A 160 0.63 -11.49 17.48
N LYS A 161 1.84 -11.61 18.03
CA LYS A 161 2.09 -12.28 19.29
C LYS A 161 1.35 -11.61 20.44
N ASP A 162 1.38 -10.28 20.51
CA ASP A 162 0.73 -9.52 21.57
C ASP A 162 -0.81 -9.63 21.48
N LYS A 163 -1.33 -9.63 20.25
CA LYS A 163 -2.78 -9.70 19.99
C LYS A 163 -3.35 -11.09 20.21
N TYR A 164 -2.65 -12.14 19.78
CA TYR A 164 -3.18 -13.49 19.73
C TYR A 164 -2.45 -14.50 20.64
N GLY A 165 -1.23 -14.21 21.09
CA GLY A 165 -0.38 -15.16 21.83
C GLY A 165 -1.03 -15.70 23.10
N LYS A 166 -1.84 -14.90 23.78
CA LYS A 166 -2.57 -15.34 24.99
C LYS A 166 -3.61 -16.43 24.70
N GLN A 167 -4.14 -16.49 23.46
CA GLN A 167 -5.14 -17.49 23.04
C GLN A 167 -4.49 -18.84 22.71
N TYR A 168 -3.19 -18.83 22.42
CA TYR A 168 -2.43 -20.00 22.00
C TYR A 168 -1.23 -20.27 22.93
N PRO A 169 -1.44 -20.52 24.23
CA PRO A 169 -0.34 -20.81 25.15
C PRO A 169 0.33 -22.12 24.76
N ARG A 170 1.64 -22.16 24.86
CA ARG A 170 2.38 -23.40 24.66
C ARG A 170 2.03 -24.41 25.77
N ARG A 171 1.54 -25.60 25.39
CA ARG A 171 1.17 -26.69 26.30
C ARG A 171 2.20 -27.81 26.28
N THR A 172 3.12 -27.82 25.32
CA THR A 172 4.12 -28.86 25.15
C THR A 172 5.30 -28.60 26.09
N GLU A 173 5.64 -29.60 26.92
CA GLU A 173 6.86 -29.61 27.73
C GLU A 173 7.97 -30.35 26.96
N LEU A 174 9.15 -29.75 26.92
CA LEU A 174 10.35 -30.41 26.42
C LEU A 174 11.04 -31.07 27.60
N ARG A 175 11.12 -32.41 27.59
CA ARG A 175 11.86 -33.19 28.58
C ARG A 175 13.02 -33.89 27.89
N ASN A 176 14.19 -33.77 28.48
CA ASN A 176 15.30 -34.62 28.10
C ASN A 176 15.12 -35.95 28.82
N PHE A 177 15.24 -37.04 28.10
CA PHE A 177 15.31 -38.36 28.74
C PHE A 177 16.70 -38.46 29.36
N ASP A 178 16.75 -38.55 30.70
CA ASP A 178 17.96 -38.96 31.39
C ASP A 178 18.16 -40.46 31.11
N THR A 179 19.25 -40.77 30.41
CA THR A 179 19.68 -42.14 30.13
C THR A 179 20.35 -42.77 31.33
#